data_c88189c4009d457925a0902bca799b0f
#
_entry.id   c88189c4009d457925a0902bca799b0f
#
_cell.length_a   1.000
_cell.length_b   1.000
_cell.length_c   1.000
_cell.angle_alpha   90.00
_cell.angle_beta   90.00
_cell.angle_gamma   90.00
#
_symmetry.space_group_name_H-M   'P 1'
#
loop_
_entity.id
_entity.type
_entity.pdbx_description
1 polymer ?
#
loop_
_entity_poly.entity_id
_entity_poly.type
_entity_poly.pdbx_seq_one_letter_code
_entity_poly.pdbx_strand_id
1 'polypeptide(L)'
;MQTTKFGKTGLTVSRLCFGTATFGKQTDEQTAFKILDKVADAGINFIDTADGYPMGADFTLVGRTEEIVGGWLKGKRQQFVVATKGGLPMGPEPWNQGASRKHLLEAIEGSLRRLGTDYVDLYQVHFDDRATPLDETLEALDTIVRSGKARYIGASNVLAYRLARAIGRSETMKISRYVSVQPRYNLLFREIERELLPLAQEEGLAVIPFNPLAGGMLTGKYQKDLPPMEGRFSAAIGNDFGALYQQR
;
A
#
# COMPACT_ATOMS: atom_id res chain seq x y z
N MET A 1 9.08 -18.88 8.04
CA MET A 1 8.41 -18.16 6.89
C MET A 1 9.22 -18.39 5.64
N GLN A 2 8.57 -18.69 4.50
CA GLN A 2 9.24 -18.75 3.20
C GLN A 2 9.52 -17.33 2.68
N THR A 3 10.63 -17.17 1.95
CA THR A 3 11.00 -15.92 1.30
C THR A 3 10.91 -16.04 -0.22
N THR A 4 10.86 -14.91 -0.91
CA THR A 4 10.83 -14.82 -2.37
C THR A 4 11.55 -13.58 -2.85
N LYS A 5 11.96 -13.55 -4.11
CA LYS A 5 12.42 -12.34 -4.76
C LYS A 5 11.26 -11.38 -5.00
N PHE A 6 11.53 -10.10 -4.83
CA PHE A 6 10.56 -9.03 -5.09
C PHE A 6 10.60 -8.66 -6.57
N GLY A 7 9.82 -9.39 -7.36
CA GLY A 7 9.88 -9.30 -8.82
C GLY A 7 11.27 -9.64 -9.35
N LYS A 8 11.74 -8.91 -10.36
CA LYS A 8 13.10 -9.03 -10.94
C LYS A 8 14.16 -8.20 -10.18
N THR A 9 13.86 -7.73 -8.95
CA THR A 9 14.84 -6.97 -8.14
C THR A 9 15.79 -7.89 -7.36
N GLY A 10 16.84 -7.32 -6.79
CA GLY A 10 17.72 -8.00 -5.84
C GLY A 10 17.09 -8.21 -4.45
N LEU A 11 15.99 -7.51 -4.14
CA LEU A 11 15.35 -7.55 -2.83
C LEU A 11 14.72 -8.91 -2.58
N THR A 12 14.90 -9.44 -1.36
CA THR A 12 14.26 -10.67 -0.89
C THR A 12 13.33 -10.33 0.28
N VAL A 13 12.08 -10.78 0.20
CA VAL A 13 11.03 -10.50 1.19
C VAL A 13 10.35 -11.80 1.64
N SER A 14 9.68 -11.76 2.79
CA SER A 14 8.74 -12.82 3.15
C SER A 14 7.61 -12.93 2.11
N ARG A 15 7.15 -14.15 1.82
CA ARG A 15 6.03 -14.36 0.88
C ARG A 15 4.71 -13.73 1.35
N LEU A 16 4.57 -13.47 2.64
CA LEU A 16 3.48 -12.69 3.19
C LEU A 16 3.96 -11.26 3.44
N CYS A 17 3.15 -10.29 2.99
CA CYS A 17 3.26 -8.89 3.33
C CYS A 17 2.17 -8.55 4.35
N PHE A 18 2.54 -7.94 5.46
CA PHE A 18 1.59 -7.56 6.50
C PHE A 18 1.11 -6.13 6.31
N GLY A 19 -0.21 -5.95 6.08
CA GLY A 19 -0.85 -4.65 5.92
C GLY A 19 -1.35 -4.09 7.25
N THR A 20 -1.19 -2.78 7.46
CA THR A 20 -1.45 -2.09 8.73
C THR A 20 -2.64 -1.14 8.70
N ALA A 21 -3.45 -1.16 7.67
CA ALA A 21 -4.48 -0.16 7.33
C ALA A 21 -5.53 0.16 8.42
N THR A 22 -5.59 -0.62 9.48
CA THR A 22 -6.58 -0.46 10.56
C THR A 22 -5.99 0.07 11.87
N PHE A 23 -4.66 0.20 11.95
CA PHE A 23 -3.96 0.64 13.17
C PHE A 23 -4.21 2.12 13.44
N GLY A 24 -4.59 2.43 14.68
CA GLY A 24 -4.91 3.79 15.11
C GLY A 24 -6.40 4.15 15.04
N LYS A 25 -7.26 3.28 14.48
CA LYS A 25 -8.72 3.46 14.45
C LYS A 25 -9.47 2.23 14.97
N GLN A 26 -9.33 1.08 14.30
CA GLN A 26 -9.94 -0.19 14.73
C GLN A 26 -9.06 -0.98 15.70
N THR A 27 -7.76 -0.71 15.69
CA THR A 27 -6.75 -1.39 16.52
C THR A 27 -5.92 -0.31 17.21
N ASP A 28 -5.94 -0.30 18.53
CA ASP A 28 -5.12 0.63 19.33
C ASP A 28 -3.62 0.32 19.21
N GLU A 29 -2.79 1.24 19.64
CA GLU A 29 -1.32 1.13 19.53
C GLU A 29 -0.74 -0.08 20.27
N GLN A 30 -1.21 -0.36 21.50
CA GLN A 30 -0.71 -1.49 22.26
C GLN A 30 -1.01 -2.83 21.58
N THR A 31 -2.23 -2.96 21.07
CA THR A 31 -2.67 -4.15 20.33
C THR A 31 -1.91 -4.26 19.00
N ALA A 32 -1.69 -3.14 18.30
CA ALA A 32 -0.90 -3.10 17.09
C ALA A 32 0.53 -3.59 17.31
N PHE A 33 1.19 -3.18 18.41
CA PHE A 33 2.55 -3.65 18.76
C PHE A 33 2.57 -5.15 19.00
N LYS A 34 1.61 -5.68 19.78
CA LYS A 34 1.50 -7.14 20.02
C LYS A 34 1.28 -7.93 18.72
N ILE A 35 0.51 -7.38 17.78
CA ILE A 35 0.31 -8.00 16.47
C ILE A 35 1.62 -7.98 15.68
N LEU A 36 2.30 -6.83 15.60
CA LEU A 36 3.55 -6.69 14.86
C LEU A 36 4.66 -7.58 15.44
N ASP A 37 4.73 -7.75 16.77
CA ASP A 37 5.66 -8.69 17.40
C ASP A 37 5.38 -10.13 16.96
N LYS A 38 4.12 -10.56 16.97
CA LYS A 38 3.74 -11.90 16.46
C LYS A 38 4.03 -12.06 14.97
N VAL A 39 3.87 -11.00 14.17
CA VAL A 39 4.21 -10.98 12.74
C VAL A 39 5.72 -11.19 12.57
N ALA A 40 6.53 -10.49 13.35
CA ALA A 40 7.99 -10.64 13.36
C ALA A 40 8.43 -12.04 13.82
N ASP A 41 7.86 -12.56 14.90
CA ASP A 41 8.13 -13.90 15.41
C ASP A 41 7.78 -14.99 14.39
N ALA A 42 6.77 -14.78 13.57
CA ALA A 42 6.41 -15.66 12.45
C ALA A 42 7.39 -15.55 11.25
N GLY A 43 8.38 -14.66 11.33
CA GLY A 43 9.38 -14.43 10.28
C GLY A 43 8.86 -13.62 9.10
N ILE A 44 7.78 -12.86 9.28
CA ILE A 44 7.28 -11.90 8.26
C ILE A 44 8.10 -10.62 8.40
N ASN A 45 8.87 -10.28 7.39
CA ASN A 45 9.73 -9.09 7.39
C ASN A 45 9.24 -7.96 6.48
N PHE A 46 8.10 -8.14 5.81
CA PHE A 46 7.56 -7.17 4.86
C PHE A 46 6.28 -6.53 5.43
N ILE A 47 6.36 -5.23 5.73
CA ILE A 47 5.30 -4.43 6.35
C ILE A 47 4.83 -3.38 5.34
N ASP A 48 3.52 -3.28 5.13
CA ASP A 48 2.89 -2.30 4.23
C ASP A 48 1.99 -1.33 5.00
N THR A 49 2.21 -0.05 4.81
CA THR A 49 1.43 1.05 5.38
C THR A 49 1.09 2.10 4.32
N ALA A 50 0.58 3.26 4.68
CA ALA A 50 0.35 4.42 3.83
C ALA A 50 0.21 5.71 4.66
N ASP A 51 0.48 6.85 4.03
CA ASP A 51 0.32 8.18 4.62
C ASP A 51 -1.12 8.47 5.07
N GLY A 52 -2.11 8.11 4.23
CA GLY A 52 -3.53 8.32 4.51
C GLY A 52 -4.18 7.30 5.45
N TYR A 53 -3.39 6.39 6.06
CA TYR A 53 -3.95 5.44 7.03
C TYR A 53 -4.04 6.04 8.44
N PRO A 54 -5.03 5.58 9.27
CA PRO A 54 -5.92 4.43 9.11
C PRO A 54 -7.02 4.65 8.06
N MET A 55 -7.47 3.58 7.42
CA MET A 55 -8.54 3.66 6.41
C MET A 55 -9.82 4.27 6.97
N GLY A 56 -10.42 5.19 6.18
CA GLY A 56 -11.62 5.93 6.59
C GLY A 56 -11.34 6.91 7.74
N ALA A 57 -10.09 7.37 7.89
CA ALA A 57 -9.72 8.44 8.80
C ALA A 57 -10.18 9.81 8.24
N ASP A 58 -10.53 10.70 9.13
CA ASP A 58 -10.55 12.13 8.83
C ASP A 58 -9.15 12.74 8.93
N PHE A 59 -9.02 14.01 8.59
CA PHE A 59 -7.71 14.69 8.60
C PHE A 59 -7.04 14.80 9.97
N THR A 60 -7.72 14.49 11.07
CA THR A 60 -7.13 14.50 12.42
C THR A 60 -6.38 13.20 12.72
N LEU A 61 -6.67 12.13 11.97
CA LEU A 61 -6.11 10.81 12.19
C LEU A 61 -5.19 10.32 11.05
N VAL A 62 -5.20 10.98 9.87
CA VAL A 62 -4.32 10.56 8.76
C VAL A 62 -2.85 10.61 9.19
N GLY A 63 -2.10 9.57 8.85
CA GLY A 63 -0.71 9.40 9.27
C GLY A 63 -0.52 8.64 10.57
N ARG A 64 -1.57 8.47 11.38
CA ARG A 64 -1.45 7.80 12.69
C ARG A 64 -0.93 6.37 12.59
N THR A 65 -1.29 5.65 11.53
CA THR A 65 -0.77 4.30 11.31
C THR A 65 0.74 4.28 11.11
N GLU A 66 1.29 5.22 10.35
CA GLU A 66 2.75 5.33 10.17
C GLU A 66 3.46 5.70 11.48
N GLU A 67 2.87 6.53 12.34
CA GLU A 67 3.42 6.84 13.68
C GLU A 67 3.50 5.57 14.54
N ILE A 68 2.43 4.76 14.57
CA ILE A 68 2.40 3.48 15.30
C ILE A 68 3.46 2.52 14.76
N VAL A 69 3.54 2.35 13.43
CA VAL A 69 4.54 1.50 12.79
C VAL A 69 5.95 2.00 13.08
N GLY A 70 6.18 3.32 12.99
CA GLY A 70 7.45 3.96 13.28
C GLY A 70 7.88 3.76 14.75
N GLY A 71 6.96 3.92 15.70
CA GLY A 71 7.20 3.65 17.13
C GLY A 71 7.64 2.20 17.36
N TRP A 72 6.97 1.25 16.72
CA TRP A 72 7.32 -0.17 16.80
C TRP A 72 8.67 -0.50 16.13
N LEU A 73 9.02 0.16 15.03
CA LEU A 73 10.28 -0.05 14.30
C LEU A 73 11.52 0.53 15.01
N LYS A 74 11.34 1.33 16.04
CA LYS A 74 12.45 1.97 16.76
C LYS A 74 13.49 0.94 17.26
N GLY A 75 14.73 1.11 16.82
CA GLY A 75 15.85 0.21 17.15
C GLY A 75 15.92 -1.09 16.35
N LYS A 76 14.93 -1.38 15.46
CA LYS A 76 14.89 -2.61 14.65
C LYS A 76 14.53 -2.39 13.18
N ARG A 77 14.55 -1.13 12.70
CA ARG A 77 14.20 -0.74 11.30
C ARG A 77 14.88 -1.61 10.23
N GLN A 78 16.14 -1.93 10.44
CA GLN A 78 16.97 -2.69 9.49
C GLN A 78 16.56 -4.17 9.34
N GLN A 79 15.73 -4.68 10.23
CA GLN A 79 15.23 -6.06 10.18
C GLN A 79 14.02 -6.22 9.27
N PHE A 80 13.42 -5.11 8.82
CA PHE A 80 12.17 -5.10 8.07
C PHE A 80 12.30 -4.38 6.74
N VAL A 81 11.56 -4.89 5.76
CA VAL A 81 11.25 -4.21 4.49
C VAL A 81 9.96 -3.43 4.71
N VAL A 82 10.04 -2.12 4.59
CA VAL A 82 8.90 -1.21 4.86
C VAL A 82 8.43 -0.57 3.56
N ALA A 83 7.18 -0.82 3.22
CA ALA A 83 6.48 -0.14 2.14
C ALA A 83 5.52 0.91 2.71
N THR A 84 5.50 2.09 2.10
CA THR A 84 4.44 3.07 2.33
C THR A 84 3.91 3.60 1.00
N LYS A 85 2.85 4.40 1.07
CA LYS A 85 2.16 4.94 -0.11
C LYS A 85 1.86 6.41 0.10
N GLY A 86 1.86 7.19 -0.99
CA GLY A 86 1.41 8.57 -1.03
C GLY A 86 0.36 8.78 -2.10
N GLY A 87 -0.35 9.91 -2.01
CA GLY A 87 -1.35 10.32 -2.99
C GLY A 87 -2.78 10.34 -2.47
N LEU A 88 -3.05 9.81 -1.28
CA LEU A 88 -4.33 10.03 -0.60
C LEU A 88 -4.42 11.46 -0.07
N PRO A 89 -5.66 11.97 0.18
CA PRO A 89 -5.83 13.26 0.83
C PRO A 89 -5.20 13.30 2.22
N MET A 90 -4.27 14.23 2.42
CA MET A 90 -3.58 14.47 3.69
C MET A 90 -4.04 15.75 4.39
N GLY A 91 -4.99 16.45 3.81
CA GLY A 91 -5.55 17.70 4.31
C GLY A 91 -6.67 18.19 3.40
N PRO A 92 -7.35 19.32 3.78
CA PRO A 92 -8.51 19.81 3.07
C PRO A 92 -8.19 20.48 1.73
N GLU A 93 -6.94 20.88 1.53
CA GLU A 93 -6.55 21.64 0.35
C GLU A 93 -6.39 20.76 -0.89
N PRO A 94 -6.76 21.22 -2.08
CA PRO A 94 -6.74 20.42 -3.29
C PRO A 94 -5.34 19.93 -3.70
N TRP A 95 -4.28 20.60 -3.27
CA TRP A 95 -2.89 20.17 -3.51
C TRP A 95 -2.36 19.18 -2.48
N ASN A 96 -3.13 18.84 -1.44
CA ASN A 96 -2.75 17.85 -0.43
C ASN A 96 -3.16 16.42 -0.82
N GLN A 97 -3.28 16.15 -2.10
CA GLN A 97 -3.63 14.84 -2.66
C GLN A 97 -3.13 14.66 -4.09
N GLY A 98 -3.26 13.45 -4.61
CA GLY A 98 -2.93 13.11 -5.99
C GLY A 98 -1.45 12.78 -6.18
N ALA A 99 -1.02 12.73 -7.44
CA ALA A 99 0.34 12.29 -7.80
C ALA A 99 1.19 13.43 -8.38
N SER A 100 0.85 14.69 -8.10
CA SER A 100 1.65 15.83 -8.50
C SER A 100 3.03 15.80 -7.84
N ARG A 101 4.03 16.36 -8.52
CA ARG A 101 5.39 16.49 -7.99
C ARG A 101 5.42 17.17 -6.61
N LYS A 102 4.64 18.26 -6.46
CA LYS A 102 4.55 18.95 -5.17
C LYS A 102 4.10 18.00 -4.06
N HIS A 103 2.97 17.33 -4.28
CA HIS A 103 2.39 16.49 -3.23
C HIS A 103 3.25 15.27 -2.91
N LEU A 104 3.75 14.53 -3.91
CA LEU A 104 4.54 13.33 -3.67
C LEU A 104 5.85 13.61 -2.91
N LEU A 105 6.53 14.73 -3.22
CA LEU A 105 7.74 15.11 -2.49
C LEU A 105 7.46 15.52 -1.04
N GLU A 106 6.35 16.19 -0.77
CA GLU A 106 5.93 16.54 0.59
C GLU A 106 5.43 15.30 1.37
N ALA A 107 4.68 14.42 0.70
CA ALA A 107 4.12 13.21 1.28
C ALA A 107 5.22 12.25 1.78
N ILE A 108 6.27 11.99 0.97
CA ILE A 108 7.37 11.11 1.40
C ILE A 108 8.10 11.69 2.62
N GLU A 109 8.35 13.01 2.68
CA GLU A 109 8.96 13.65 3.86
C GLU A 109 8.09 13.47 5.11
N GLY A 110 6.78 13.62 4.95
CA GLY A 110 5.80 13.37 6.01
C GLY A 110 5.86 11.93 6.51
N SER A 111 5.86 10.97 5.58
CA SER A 111 5.95 9.54 5.89
C SER A 111 7.24 9.19 6.64
N LEU A 112 8.39 9.68 6.17
CA LEU A 112 9.68 9.42 6.82
C LEU A 112 9.72 9.96 8.25
N ARG A 113 9.18 11.17 8.49
CA ARG A 113 9.07 11.72 9.86
C ARG A 113 8.20 10.87 10.76
N ARG A 114 7.01 10.43 10.31
CA ARG A 114 6.09 9.59 11.09
C ARG A 114 6.66 8.20 11.35
N LEU A 115 7.33 7.60 10.36
CA LEU A 115 8.00 6.32 10.48
C LEU A 115 9.31 6.37 11.28
N GLY A 116 9.86 7.57 11.54
CA GLY A 116 11.12 7.72 12.28
C GLY A 116 12.32 7.11 11.57
N THR A 117 12.38 7.23 10.24
CA THR A 117 13.44 6.64 9.40
C THR A 117 13.82 7.58 8.26
N ASP A 118 15.03 7.43 7.73
CA ASP A 118 15.54 8.25 6.62
C ASP A 118 15.14 7.69 5.25
N TYR A 119 14.60 6.47 5.19
CA TYR A 119 14.19 5.83 3.94
C TYR A 119 13.09 4.79 4.15
N VAL A 120 12.34 4.54 3.09
CA VAL A 120 11.50 3.35 2.94
C VAL A 120 12.08 2.43 1.87
N ASP A 121 11.78 1.14 1.96
CA ASP A 121 12.23 0.17 0.95
C ASP A 121 11.39 0.29 -0.32
N LEU A 122 10.09 0.50 -0.18
CA LEU A 122 9.16 0.68 -1.29
C LEU A 122 8.25 1.89 -1.06
N TYR A 123 8.23 2.82 -2.02
CA TYR A 123 7.27 3.92 -2.04
C TYR A 123 6.28 3.73 -3.20
N GLN A 124 4.98 3.78 -2.91
CA GLN A 124 3.95 3.45 -3.89
C GLN A 124 3.03 4.65 -4.14
N VAL A 125 2.63 4.88 -5.38
CA VAL A 125 1.47 5.72 -5.68
C VAL A 125 0.22 4.94 -5.31
N HIS A 126 -0.60 5.48 -4.39
CA HIS A 126 -1.73 4.77 -3.79
C HIS A 126 -2.87 4.53 -4.77
N PHE A 127 -3.13 5.50 -5.65
CA PHE A 127 -4.13 5.43 -6.72
C PHE A 127 -3.60 6.09 -7.98
N ASP A 128 -4.05 5.59 -9.14
CA ASP A 128 -3.76 6.20 -10.44
C ASP A 128 -4.41 7.60 -10.54
N ASP A 129 -3.60 8.64 -10.49
CA ASP A 129 -4.05 10.02 -10.68
C ASP A 129 -4.04 10.37 -12.18
N ARG A 130 -5.23 10.47 -12.77
CA ARG A 130 -5.39 10.80 -14.18
C ARG A 130 -5.37 12.30 -14.47
N ALA A 131 -5.47 13.12 -13.43
CA ALA A 131 -5.42 14.58 -13.56
C ALA A 131 -3.99 15.10 -13.68
N THR A 132 -3.03 14.39 -13.07
CA THR A 132 -1.61 14.74 -13.16
C THR A 132 -0.98 14.11 -14.40
N PRO A 133 -0.17 14.87 -15.17
CA PRO A 133 0.62 14.30 -16.26
C PRO A 133 1.51 13.16 -15.77
N LEU A 134 1.47 12.02 -16.48
CA LEU A 134 2.20 10.83 -16.07
C LEU A 134 3.70 11.07 -15.91
N ASP A 135 4.31 11.81 -16.81
CA ASP A 135 5.74 12.11 -16.79
C ASP A 135 6.13 12.91 -15.53
N GLU A 136 5.29 13.86 -15.09
CA GLU A 136 5.51 14.61 -13.85
C GLU A 136 5.55 13.69 -12.63
N THR A 137 4.60 12.75 -12.54
CA THR A 137 4.57 11.74 -11.48
C THR A 137 5.82 10.88 -11.48
N LEU A 138 6.24 10.39 -12.66
CA LEU A 138 7.42 9.53 -12.80
C LEU A 138 8.72 10.27 -12.45
N GLU A 139 8.87 11.52 -12.84
CA GLU A 139 10.02 12.36 -12.47
C GLU A 139 10.06 12.67 -10.97
N ALA A 140 8.90 12.87 -10.34
CA ALA A 140 8.81 13.04 -8.89
C ALA A 140 9.28 11.78 -8.16
N LEU A 141 8.84 10.61 -8.59
CA LEU A 141 9.24 9.31 -8.03
C LEU A 141 10.72 9.02 -8.25
N ASP A 142 11.27 9.34 -9.44
CA ASP A 142 12.71 9.23 -9.70
C ASP A 142 13.52 10.15 -8.78
N THR A 143 13.05 11.35 -8.52
CA THR A 143 13.67 12.27 -7.56
C THR A 143 13.71 11.66 -6.16
N ILE A 144 12.62 11.02 -5.71
CA ILE A 144 12.54 10.33 -4.42
C ILE A 144 13.55 9.17 -4.34
N VAL A 145 13.68 8.38 -5.40
CA VAL A 145 14.66 7.26 -5.44
C VAL A 145 16.09 7.81 -5.45
N ARG A 146 16.39 8.77 -6.30
CA ARG A 146 17.76 9.35 -6.40
C ARG A 146 18.21 10.06 -5.14
N SER A 147 17.29 10.65 -4.39
CA SER A 147 17.57 11.24 -3.08
C SER A 147 17.77 10.20 -1.96
N GLY A 148 17.59 8.91 -2.26
CA GLY A 148 17.74 7.82 -1.30
C GLY A 148 16.58 7.64 -0.32
N LYS A 149 15.48 8.40 -0.46
CA LYS A 149 14.30 8.33 0.41
C LYS A 149 13.44 7.09 0.17
N ALA A 150 13.49 6.52 -1.03
CA ALA A 150 12.95 5.21 -1.33
C ALA A 150 13.97 4.38 -2.08
N ARG A 151 14.01 3.06 -1.83
CA ARG A 151 14.88 2.13 -2.57
C ARG A 151 14.23 1.71 -3.87
N TYR A 152 12.92 1.50 -3.85
CA TYR A 152 12.12 1.08 -4.99
C TYR A 152 10.82 1.88 -5.04
N ILE A 153 10.20 1.92 -6.22
CA ILE A 153 8.88 2.51 -6.43
C ILE A 153 7.89 1.50 -6.98
N GLY A 154 6.63 1.66 -6.61
CA GLY A 154 5.52 0.81 -7.05
C GLY A 154 4.25 1.61 -7.31
N ALA A 155 3.24 0.93 -7.86
CA ALA A 155 1.93 1.51 -8.09
C ALA A 155 0.85 0.64 -7.45
N SER A 156 -0.24 1.27 -6.99
CA SER A 156 -1.43 0.59 -6.48
C SER A 156 -2.66 1.10 -7.20
N ASN A 157 -3.69 0.24 -7.33
CA ASN A 157 -4.96 0.61 -7.95
C ASN A 157 -4.82 1.26 -9.34
N VAL A 158 -3.97 0.69 -10.18
CA VAL A 158 -3.67 1.16 -11.53
C VAL A 158 -4.15 0.14 -12.58
N LEU A 159 -4.66 0.62 -13.70
CA LEU A 159 -5.04 -0.23 -14.83
C LEU A 159 -3.80 -0.72 -15.59
N ALA A 160 -3.90 -1.93 -16.18
CA ALA A 160 -2.78 -2.57 -16.88
C ALA A 160 -2.16 -1.68 -17.97
N TYR A 161 -2.99 -1.05 -18.83
CA TYR A 161 -2.49 -0.16 -19.90
C TYR A 161 -1.75 1.07 -19.36
N ARG A 162 -2.19 1.61 -18.21
CA ARG A 162 -1.53 2.76 -17.56
C ARG A 162 -0.18 2.35 -16.98
N LEU A 163 -0.13 1.19 -16.34
CA LEU A 163 1.10 0.63 -15.80
C LEU A 163 2.12 0.35 -16.92
N ALA A 164 1.69 -0.29 -18.02
CA ALA A 164 2.54 -0.53 -19.19
C ALA A 164 3.08 0.78 -19.78
N ARG A 165 2.21 1.79 -19.92
CA ARG A 165 2.61 3.11 -20.39
C ARG A 165 3.63 3.78 -19.45
N ALA A 166 3.43 3.68 -18.14
CA ALA A 166 4.35 4.23 -17.14
C ALA A 166 5.73 3.59 -17.22
N ILE A 167 5.78 2.26 -17.39
CA ILE A 167 7.02 1.50 -17.55
C ILE A 167 7.75 1.95 -18.82
N GLY A 168 7.08 1.96 -19.98
CA GLY A 168 7.68 2.38 -21.24
C GLY A 168 8.15 3.85 -21.23
N ARG A 169 7.40 4.75 -20.55
CA ARG A 169 7.85 6.15 -20.36
C ARG A 169 9.09 6.22 -19.49
N SER A 170 9.15 5.50 -18.37
CA SER A 170 10.33 5.47 -17.51
C SER A 170 11.58 4.98 -18.26
N GLU A 171 11.44 3.96 -19.10
CA GLU A 171 12.54 3.45 -19.94
C GLU A 171 13.00 4.48 -20.98
N THR A 172 12.06 5.12 -21.66
CA THR A 172 12.36 6.18 -22.63
C THR A 172 13.09 7.36 -21.98
N MET A 173 12.64 7.76 -20.79
CA MET A 173 13.22 8.87 -20.02
C MET A 173 14.50 8.48 -19.28
N LYS A 174 14.83 7.18 -19.23
CA LYS A 174 15.98 6.61 -18.48
C LYS A 174 15.97 6.94 -16.98
N ILE A 175 14.80 6.84 -16.38
CA ILE A 175 14.54 7.09 -14.97
C ILE A 175 14.07 5.81 -14.26
N SER A 176 13.92 5.87 -12.94
CA SER A 176 13.41 4.77 -12.13
C SER A 176 12.04 4.31 -12.61
N ARG A 177 11.85 2.99 -12.72
CA ARG A 177 10.58 2.38 -13.13
C ARG A 177 9.89 1.68 -11.97
N TYR A 178 8.60 1.50 -12.07
CA TYR A 178 7.87 0.66 -11.13
C TYR A 178 8.41 -0.77 -11.12
N VAL A 179 8.62 -1.31 -9.93
CA VAL A 179 9.07 -2.70 -9.71
C VAL A 179 7.97 -3.57 -9.11
N SER A 180 6.85 -2.98 -8.72
CA SER A 180 5.71 -3.68 -8.12
C SER A 180 4.39 -3.04 -8.47
N VAL A 181 3.33 -3.86 -8.36
CA VAL A 181 1.94 -3.42 -8.42
C VAL A 181 1.17 -4.01 -7.23
N GLN A 182 0.35 -3.18 -6.58
CA GLN A 182 -0.51 -3.59 -5.47
C GLN A 182 -1.99 -3.49 -5.89
N PRO A 183 -2.58 -4.55 -6.44
CA PRO A 183 -3.98 -4.60 -6.84
C PRO A 183 -4.85 -5.25 -5.77
N ARG A 184 -6.17 -4.98 -5.83
CA ARG A 184 -7.15 -5.85 -5.18
C ARG A 184 -7.19 -7.20 -5.89
N TYR A 185 -7.07 -8.30 -5.12
CA TYR A 185 -7.16 -9.65 -5.67
C TYR A 185 -7.60 -10.66 -4.60
N ASN A 186 -8.61 -11.43 -4.91
CA ASN A 186 -9.11 -12.55 -4.11
C ASN A 186 -10.04 -13.44 -4.96
N LEU A 187 -10.55 -14.53 -4.40
CA LEU A 187 -11.43 -15.47 -5.11
C LEU A 187 -12.72 -14.85 -5.67
N LEU A 188 -13.19 -13.73 -5.07
CA LEU A 188 -14.38 -13.01 -5.51
C LEU A 188 -14.09 -11.83 -6.44
N PHE A 189 -12.81 -11.46 -6.62
CA PHE A 189 -12.39 -10.35 -7.46
C PHE A 189 -11.14 -10.76 -8.25
N ARG A 190 -11.35 -11.20 -9.51
CA ARG A 190 -10.33 -11.82 -10.36
C ARG A 190 -10.06 -11.07 -11.67
N GLU A 191 -10.57 -9.87 -11.82
CA GLU A 191 -10.44 -9.08 -13.07
C GLU A 191 -8.99 -8.85 -13.51
N ILE A 192 -8.07 -8.77 -12.54
CA ILE A 192 -6.65 -8.56 -12.82
C ILE A 192 -5.97 -9.71 -13.56
N GLU A 193 -6.57 -10.91 -13.56
CA GLU A 193 -6.03 -12.09 -14.25
C GLU A 193 -6.01 -11.91 -15.76
N ARG A 194 -6.89 -11.05 -16.29
CA ARG A 194 -7.04 -10.84 -17.73
C ARG A 194 -5.87 -10.08 -18.35
N GLU A 195 -5.39 -9.03 -17.68
CA GLU A 195 -4.39 -8.11 -18.25
C GLU A 195 -3.26 -7.79 -17.28
N LEU A 196 -3.57 -7.46 -16.02
CA LEU A 196 -2.58 -6.94 -15.08
C LEU A 196 -1.57 -8.02 -14.63
N LEU A 197 -2.02 -9.25 -14.37
CA LEU A 197 -1.12 -10.35 -14.00
C LEU A 197 -0.22 -10.78 -15.17
N PRO A 198 -0.72 -10.97 -16.41
CA PRO A 198 0.14 -11.17 -17.57
C PRO A 198 1.20 -10.08 -17.75
N LEU A 199 0.80 -8.80 -17.69
CA LEU A 199 1.73 -7.68 -17.76
C LEU A 199 2.78 -7.75 -16.63
N ALA A 200 2.35 -7.99 -15.39
CA ALA A 200 3.26 -8.07 -14.26
C ALA A 200 4.28 -9.22 -14.42
N GLN A 201 3.86 -10.34 -14.98
CA GLN A 201 4.73 -11.48 -15.27
C GLN A 201 5.75 -11.14 -16.38
N GLU A 202 5.32 -10.55 -17.47
CA GLU A 202 6.16 -10.15 -18.60
C GLU A 202 7.22 -9.12 -18.16
N GLU A 203 6.79 -8.09 -17.44
CA GLU A 203 7.65 -7.03 -16.94
C GLU A 203 8.47 -7.42 -15.70
N GLY A 204 8.16 -8.56 -15.09
CA GLY A 204 8.82 -9.05 -13.88
C GLY A 204 8.57 -8.20 -12.65
N LEU A 205 7.35 -7.69 -12.53
CA LEU A 205 6.91 -6.91 -11.36
C LEU A 205 6.56 -7.84 -10.20
N ALA A 206 6.82 -7.39 -8.97
CA ALA A 206 6.23 -8.01 -7.80
C ALA A 206 4.74 -7.66 -7.72
N VAL A 207 3.89 -8.64 -7.41
CA VAL A 207 2.45 -8.42 -7.18
C VAL A 207 2.18 -8.56 -5.69
N ILE A 208 1.64 -7.51 -5.07
CA ILE A 208 1.32 -7.44 -3.64
C ILE A 208 -0.20 -7.33 -3.49
N PRO A 209 -0.97 -8.41 -3.55
CA PRO A 209 -2.42 -8.33 -3.49
C PRO A 209 -2.91 -7.81 -2.15
N PHE A 210 -3.83 -6.83 -2.16
CA PHE A 210 -4.55 -6.46 -0.96
C PHE A 210 -5.94 -7.10 -0.90
N ASN A 211 -6.51 -7.17 0.32
CA ASN A 211 -7.84 -7.72 0.58
C ASN A 211 -8.01 -9.21 0.19
N PRO A 212 -7.04 -10.10 0.51
CA PRO A 212 -7.06 -11.49 0.06
C PRO A 212 -8.25 -12.29 0.58
N LEU A 213 -8.82 -11.90 1.72
CA LEU A 213 -9.99 -12.54 2.33
C LEU A 213 -11.31 -11.81 2.03
N ALA A 214 -11.34 -10.93 1.03
CA ALA A 214 -12.55 -10.19 0.62
C ALA A 214 -13.25 -9.48 1.80
N GLY A 215 -12.47 -8.75 2.63
CA GLY A 215 -12.98 -8.07 3.83
C GLY A 215 -13.41 -9.04 4.94
N GLY A 216 -13.13 -10.31 4.82
CA GLY A 216 -13.53 -11.38 5.73
C GLY A 216 -14.64 -12.28 5.19
N MET A 217 -15.18 -12.02 4.00
CA MET A 217 -16.22 -12.91 3.40
C MET A 217 -15.70 -14.33 3.19
N LEU A 218 -14.44 -14.49 2.85
CA LEU A 218 -13.82 -15.80 2.60
C LEU A 218 -13.38 -16.53 3.88
N THR A 219 -13.71 -16.02 5.07
CA THR A 219 -13.37 -16.68 6.35
C THR A 219 -14.41 -17.67 6.84
N GLY A 220 -15.59 -17.74 6.18
CA GLY A 220 -16.69 -18.60 6.58
C GLY A 220 -17.55 -18.09 7.76
N LYS A 221 -17.23 -16.91 8.30
CA LYS A 221 -17.97 -16.35 9.46
C LYS A 221 -19.33 -15.72 9.10
N TYR A 222 -19.56 -15.42 7.83
CA TYR A 222 -20.82 -14.83 7.37
C TYR A 222 -21.76 -15.91 6.82
N GLN A 223 -23.04 -15.81 7.15
CA GLN A 223 -24.10 -16.71 6.66
C GLN A 223 -25.03 -15.94 5.71
N LYS A 224 -25.52 -16.63 4.68
CA LYS A 224 -26.28 -16.00 3.57
C LYS A 224 -27.51 -15.21 4.02
N ASP A 225 -28.25 -15.73 4.98
CA ASP A 225 -29.57 -15.20 5.37
C ASP A 225 -29.58 -14.51 6.74
N LEU A 226 -28.40 -14.27 7.33
CA LEU A 226 -28.27 -13.59 8.62
C LEU A 226 -27.49 -12.28 8.48
N PRO A 227 -27.99 -11.17 9.05
CA PRO A 227 -27.24 -9.94 9.10
C PRO A 227 -25.95 -10.17 9.88
N PRO A 228 -24.81 -9.64 9.40
CA PRO A 228 -23.55 -9.81 10.10
C PRO A 228 -23.58 -9.10 11.46
N MET A 229 -23.48 -9.88 12.53
CA MET A 229 -23.45 -9.38 13.91
C MET A 229 -22.12 -8.75 14.26
N GLU A 230 -21.03 -9.24 13.65
CA GLU A 230 -19.64 -8.81 13.90
C GLU A 230 -18.83 -8.69 12.61
N GLY A 231 -17.74 -7.94 12.65
CA GLY A 231 -16.80 -7.79 11.54
C GLY A 231 -17.13 -6.63 10.61
N ARG A 232 -16.37 -6.50 9.52
CA ARG A 232 -16.39 -5.34 8.63
C ARG A 232 -17.72 -5.05 7.94
N PHE A 233 -18.59 -6.04 7.83
CA PHE A 233 -19.90 -5.91 7.21
C PHE A 233 -21.02 -5.71 8.23
N SER A 234 -20.71 -5.69 9.54
CA SER A 234 -21.70 -5.38 10.57
C SER A 234 -22.05 -3.90 10.55
N ALA A 235 -23.29 -3.58 10.93
CA ALA A 235 -23.78 -2.20 11.03
C ALA A 235 -22.96 -1.35 12.03
N ALA A 236 -22.28 -1.99 12.99
CA ALA A 236 -21.49 -1.34 14.03
C ALA A 236 -20.17 -0.72 13.52
N ILE A 237 -19.64 -1.16 12.36
CA ILE A 237 -18.32 -0.70 11.86
C ILE A 237 -18.45 0.32 10.71
N GLY A 238 -19.68 0.62 10.24
CA GLY A 238 -19.92 1.53 9.13
C GLY A 238 -19.71 0.88 7.75
N ASN A 239 -20.64 1.17 6.86
CA ASN A 239 -20.87 0.40 5.63
C ASN A 239 -19.96 0.71 4.43
N ASP A 240 -18.85 1.42 4.57
CA ASP A 240 -18.01 1.80 3.41
C ASP A 240 -17.43 0.58 2.66
N PHE A 241 -17.17 -0.52 3.36
CA PHE A 241 -16.74 -1.77 2.74
C PHE A 241 -17.91 -2.62 2.21
N GLY A 242 -19.09 -2.55 2.85
CA GLY A 242 -20.28 -3.27 2.41
C GLY A 242 -20.76 -2.80 1.04
N ALA A 243 -20.75 -1.50 0.79
CA ALA A 243 -21.13 -0.92 -0.49
C ALA A 243 -20.26 -1.40 -1.66
N LEU A 244 -18.97 -1.62 -1.43
CA LEU A 244 -18.04 -2.14 -2.45
C LEU A 244 -18.32 -3.60 -2.86
N TYR A 245 -19.01 -4.39 -2.01
CA TYR A 245 -19.31 -5.80 -2.27
C TYR A 245 -20.78 -6.07 -2.56
N GLN A 246 -21.68 -5.13 -2.24
CA GLN A 246 -23.13 -5.27 -2.48
C GLN A 246 -23.56 -4.82 -3.89
N GLN A 247 -22.71 -4.12 -4.63
CA GLN A 247 -23.02 -3.61 -5.97
C GLN A 247 -22.69 -4.58 -7.11
N ARG A 248 -22.54 -5.91 -6.82
CA ARG A 248 -22.27 -6.94 -7.83
C ARG A 248 -23.13 -8.16 -7.63
#